data_9c6d1dc222a76d3a76fbbdfa8d328663
#
_entry.id   9c6d1dc222a76d3a76fbbdfa8d328663
#
_cell.length_a   1.000
_cell.length_b   1.000
_cell.length_c   1.000
_cell.angle_alpha   90.00
_cell.angle_beta   90.00
_cell.angle_gamma   90.00
#
_symmetry.space_group_name_H-M   'P 1'
#
loop_
_entity.id
_entity.type
_entity.pdbx_description
1 polymer ?
#
loop_
_entity_poly.entity_id
_entity_poly.type
_entity_poly.pdbx_seq_one_letter_code
_entity_poly.pdbx_strand_id
1 'polypeptide(L)'
;KNIASEAIIAYVRARSNSKDSNIETLYHMFDYKVEAIEFLVDEPSHVTDTPLKDLKLKKDVLISFINRNGKIIIPTGNDSIIVGDTVMIVTKHTGFDNINDIAL
;
A
#
# COMPACT_ATOMS: atom_id res chain seq x y z
N LYS A 1 3.16 31.33 -5.10
CA LYS A 1 3.79 30.10 -4.91
C LYS A 1 2.86 28.92 -4.97
N ASN A 2 3.20 28.04 -5.80
CA ASN A 2 2.33 26.94 -6.06
C ASN A 2 2.90 25.66 -5.49
N ILE A 3 2.42 25.30 -4.35
CA ILE A 3 2.92 24.13 -3.68
C ILE A 3 2.32 22.88 -4.23
N ALA A 4 1.10 22.97 -4.70
CA ALA A 4 0.41 21.78 -5.14
C ALA A 4 1.11 21.09 -6.29
N SER A 5 1.82 21.84 -7.11
CA SER A 5 2.44 21.24 -8.26
C SER A 5 3.59 20.33 -7.91
N GLU A 6 4.09 20.43 -6.67
CA GLU A 6 5.18 19.56 -6.27
C GLU A 6 4.75 18.44 -5.40
N ALA A 7 3.53 18.44 -4.99
CA ALA A 7 3.19 17.59 -3.90
C ALA A 7 2.93 16.16 -4.32
N ILE A 8 2.04 15.94 -5.23
CA ILE A 8 1.56 14.59 -5.50
C ILE A 8 1.25 14.42 -6.97
N ILE A 9 1.75 13.35 -7.52
CA ILE A 9 1.36 12.92 -8.84
C ILE A 9 0.72 11.57 -8.67
N ALA A 10 -0.53 11.44 -9.06
CA ALA A 10 -1.29 10.22 -8.85
C ALA A 10 -1.56 9.51 -10.16
N TYR A 11 -1.47 8.22 -10.13
CA TYR A 11 -1.85 7.37 -11.24
C TYR A 11 -2.89 6.38 -10.79
N VAL A 12 -3.85 6.14 -11.67
CA VAL A 12 -4.77 5.05 -11.46
C VAL A 12 -4.28 3.91 -12.33
N ARG A 13 -3.92 2.83 -11.70
CA ARG A 13 -3.41 1.69 -12.42
C ARG A 13 -4.56 0.74 -12.68
N ALA A 14 -5.50 1.22 -13.47
CA ALA A 14 -6.71 0.49 -13.73
C ALA A 14 -6.46 -0.81 -14.48
N ARG A 15 -5.37 -0.85 -15.21
CA ARG A 15 -5.01 -2.06 -15.91
C ARG A 15 -3.59 -2.36 -15.60
N SER A 16 -3.32 -3.53 -15.23
CA SER A 16 -1.97 -3.98 -15.02
C SER A 16 -1.69 -5.06 -16.04
N ASN A 17 -0.52 -5.04 -16.58
CA ASN A 17 -0.09 -6.11 -17.47
C ASN A 17 0.39 -7.29 -16.68
N SER A 18 0.56 -7.13 -15.39
CA SER A 18 1.02 -8.21 -14.55
C SER A 18 -0.15 -8.79 -13.79
N LYS A 19 -0.32 -10.08 -13.87
CA LYS A 19 -1.34 -10.74 -13.09
C LYS A 19 -1.09 -10.65 -11.62
N ASP A 20 0.17 -10.42 -11.23
CA ASP A 20 0.54 -10.39 -9.84
C ASP A 20 0.41 -9.01 -9.23
N SER A 21 0.14 -8.01 -10.04
CA SER A 21 0.01 -6.65 -9.53
C SER A 21 -1.39 -6.44 -8.99
N ASN A 22 -1.49 -5.91 -7.78
CA ASN A 22 -2.78 -5.57 -7.21
C ASN A 22 -2.83 -4.13 -6.76
N ILE A 23 -2.13 -3.27 -7.48
CA ILE A 23 -2.16 -1.84 -7.24
C ILE A 23 -3.44 -1.23 -7.78
N GLU A 24 -4.16 -0.50 -6.92
CA GLU A 24 -5.31 0.28 -7.35
C GLU A 24 -4.89 1.68 -7.75
N THR A 25 -4.08 2.33 -6.95
CA THR A 25 -3.64 3.69 -7.20
C THR A 25 -2.21 3.83 -6.71
N LEU A 26 -1.43 4.59 -7.45
CA LEU A 26 -0.06 4.87 -7.11
C LEU A 26 0.15 6.38 -7.14
N TYR A 27 0.67 6.92 -6.05
CA TYR A 27 0.97 8.33 -5.91
C TYR A 27 2.47 8.49 -5.75
N HIS A 28 3.05 9.43 -6.50
CA HIS A 28 4.45 9.82 -6.28
C HIS A 28 4.45 11.15 -5.56
N MET A 29 5.27 11.27 -4.55
CA MET A 29 5.35 12.47 -3.73
C MET A 29 6.80 12.86 -3.55
N PHE A 30 7.04 14.15 -3.26
CA PHE A 30 8.37 14.66 -2.93
C PHE A 30 9.40 14.31 -4.01
N ASP A 31 9.11 14.69 -5.24
CA ASP A 31 9.99 14.44 -6.38
C ASP A 31 10.29 12.96 -6.54
N TYR A 32 9.27 12.14 -6.42
CA TYR A 32 9.37 10.70 -6.62
C TYR A 32 10.21 10.00 -5.56
N LYS A 33 10.45 10.66 -4.41
CA LYS A 33 11.20 10.02 -3.34
C LYS A 33 10.36 9.15 -2.45
N VAL A 34 9.05 9.35 -2.50
CA VAL A 34 8.11 8.60 -1.68
C VAL A 34 6.95 8.18 -2.57
N GLU A 35 6.53 6.95 -2.39
CA GLU A 35 5.34 6.44 -3.07
C GLU A 35 4.28 6.10 -2.06
N ALA A 36 3.04 6.42 -2.38
CA ALA A 36 1.90 5.94 -1.62
C ALA A 36 1.10 5.06 -2.55
N ILE A 37 0.82 3.85 -2.13
CA ILE A 37 0.24 2.84 -3.00
C ILE A 37 -0.98 2.24 -2.33
N GLU A 38 -2.10 2.26 -3.03
CA GLU A 38 -3.30 1.54 -2.57
C GLU A 38 -3.29 0.17 -3.21
N PHE A 39 -3.20 -0.85 -2.38
CA PHE A 39 -3.26 -2.23 -2.85
C PHE A 39 -4.61 -2.83 -2.53
N LEU A 40 -5.20 -3.50 -3.50
CA LEU A 40 -6.36 -4.33 -3.25
C LEU A 40 -5.87 -5.72 -2.88
N VAL A 41 -6.30 -6.21 -1.73
CA VAL A 41 -5.90 -7.54 -1.28
C VAL A 41 -6.92 -8.53 -1.79
N ASP A 42 -6.59 -9.20 -2.89
CA ASP A 42 -7.55 -10.04 -3.57
C ASP A 42 -7.33 -11.53 -3.35
N GLU A 43 -6.28 -11.91 -2.64
CA GLU A 43 -6.07 -13.31 -2.32
C GLU A 43 -5.25 -13.44 -1.06
N PRO A 44 -5.36 -14.58 -0.37
CA PRO A 44 -4.59 -14.78 0.85
C PRO A 44 -3.10 -14.92 0.54
N SER A 45 -2.29 -14.50 1.48
CA SER A 45 -0.85 -14.62 1.36
C SER A 45 -0.23 -14.58 2.75
N HIS A 46 1.10 -14.56 2.80
CA HIS A 46 1.75 -14.52 4.11
C HIS A 46 1.58 -13.17 4.82
N VAL A 47 1.10 -12.13 4.13
CA VAL A 47 0.82 -10.86 4.82
C VAL A 47 -0.62 -10.76 5.29
N THR A 48 -1.50 -11.69 4.88
CA THR A 48 -2.88 -11.65 5.35
C THR A 48 -3.04 -12.48 6.60
N ASP A 49 -4.02 -12.09 7.42
CA ASP A 49 -4.41 -12.85 8.62
C ASP A 49 -3.29 -13.02 9.65
N THR A 50 -2.29 -12.16 9.57
CA THR A 50 -1.18 -12.15 10.52
C THR A 50 -1.16 -10.79 11.20
N PRO A 51 -1.15 -10.73 12.53
CA PRO A 51 -1.06 -9.44 13.20
C PRO A 51 0.13 -8.64 12.68
N LEU A 52 -0.09 -7.36 12.46
CA LEU A 52 0.95 -6.53 11.84
C LEU A 52 2.25 -6.53 12.66
N LYS A 53 2.12 -6.65 13.98
CA LYS A 53 3.31 -6.70 14.83
C LYS A 53 4.16 -7.93 14.58
N ASP A 54 3.58 -8.97 13.97
CA ASP A 54 4.29 -10.21 13.67
C ASP A 54 4.79 -10.27 12.25
N LEU A 55 4.46 -9.28 11.44
CA LEU A 55 4.98 -9.21 10.09
C LEU A 55 6.36 -8.56 10.12
N LYS A 56 7.28 -9.14 9.37
CA LYS A 56 8.60 -8.55 9.23
C LYS A 56 8.58 -7.66 8.00
N LEU A 57 8.34 -6.38 8.23
CA LEU A 57 8.23 -5.44 7.13
C LEU A 57 9.60 -4.93 6.72
N LYS A 58 9.72 -4.57 5.45
CA LYS A 58 10.92 -3.90 4.97
C LYS A 58 11.03 -2.55 5.65
N LYS A 59 12.25 -2.04 5.73
CA LYS A 59 12.48 -0.68 6.20
C LYS A 59 11.74 0.29 5.30
N ASP A 60 11.38 1.41 5.87
CA ASP A 60 10.77 2.51 5.12
C ASP A 60 9.43 2.13 4.50
N VAL A 61 8.69 1.26 5.18
CA VAL A 61 7.33 0.90 4.80
C VAL A 61 6.40 1.26 5.94
N LEU A 62 5.39 2.04 5.62
CA LEU A 62 4.35 2.41 6.58
C LEU A 62 3.01 1.95 6.07
N ILE A 63 2.28 1.21 6.88
CA ILE A 63 0.90 0.86 6.58
C ILE A 63 0.06 1.98 7.15
N SER A 64 -0.44 2.84 6.27
CA SER A 64 -1.07 4.07 6.68
C SER A 64 -2.50 3.85 7.15
N PHE A 65 -3.30 3.18 6.35
CA PHE A 65 -4.65 2.83 6.75
C PHE A 65 -5.14 1.66 5.92
N ILE A 66 -6.22 1.06 6.40
CA ILE A 66 -6.90 -0.03 5.71
C ILE A 66 -8.34 0.42 5.49
N ASN A 67 -8.83 0.24 4.26
CA ASN A 67 -10.23 0.46 3.94
C ASN A 67 -10.87 -0.91 3.83
N ARG A 68 -11.75 -1.21 4.78
CA ARG A 68 -12.42 -2.50 4.84
C ARG A 68 -13.91 -2.27 4.68
N ASN A 69 -14.43 -2.58 3.51
CA ASN A 69 -15.84 -2.38 3.21
C ASN A 69 -16.30 -0.95 3.46
N GLY A 70 -15.48 0.01 3.06
CA GLY A 70 -15.81 1.42 3.23
C GLY A 70 -15.46 1.99 4.59
N LYS A 71 -15.00 1.16 5.51
CA LYS A 71 -14.62 1.63 6.84
C LYS A 71 -13.11 1.82 6.90
N ILE A 72 -12.68 2.99 7.33
CA ILE A 72 -11.26 3.30 7.42
C ILE A 72 -10.75 2.87 8.79
N ILE A 73 -9.72 2.07 8.78
CA ILE A 73 -9.07 1.56 9.99
C ILE A 73 -7.66 2.10 10.01
N ILE A 74 -7.29 2.73 11.12
CA ILE A 74 -5.89 3.12 11.34
C ILE A 74 -5.30 1.94 12.11
N PRO A 75 -4.47 1.13 11.48
CA PRO A 75 -4.12 -0.16 12.08
C PRO A 75 -3.12 -0.04 13.21
N THR A 76 -3.26 -0.96 14.14
CA THR A 76 -2.28 -1.14 15.21
C THR A 76 -1.61 -2.48 15.00
N GLY A 77 -0.63 -2.77 15.83
CA GLY A 77 0.09 -4.04 15.72
C GLY A 77 -0.79 -5.27 15.85
N ASN A 78 -1.95 -5.12 16.50
CA ASN A 78 -2.86 -6.26 16.69
C ASN A 78 -3.81 -6.48 15.52
N ASP A 79 -3.86 -5.53 14.59
CA ASP A 79 -4.73 -5.67 13.42
C ASP A 79 -4.05 -6.51 12.37
N SER A 80 -4.85 -7.12 11.52
CA SER A 80 -4.36 -7.94 10.41
C SER A 80 -4.98 -7.45 9.11
N ILE A 81 -4.26 -7.64 8.02
CA ILE A 81 -4.80 -7.41 6.69
C ILE A 81 -5.59 -8.65 6.30
N ILE A 82 -6.77 -8.46 5.73
CA ILE A 82 -7.57 -9.59 5.26
C ILE A 82 -7.96 -9.39 3.80
N VAL A 83 -8.32 -10.48 3.15
CA VAL A 83 -8.77 -10.44 1.77
C VAL A 83 -9.98 -9.51 1.67
N GLY A 84 -9.98 -8.68 0.65
CA GLY A 84 -11.03 -7.69 0.43
C GLY A 84 -10.63 -6.30 0.88
N ASP A 85 -9.58 -6.18 1.68
CA ASP A 85 -9.11 -4.88 2.13
C ASP A 85 -8.44 -4.11 0.99
N THR A 86 -8.52 -2.79 1.07
CA THR A 86 -7.63 -1.92 0.32
C THR A 86 -6.69 -1.31 1.35
N VAL A 87 -5.40 -1.43 1.11
CA VAL A 87 -4.39 -1.03 2.08
C VAL A 87 -3.53 0.07 1.50
N MET A 88 -3.39 1.16 2.23
CA MET A 88 -2.54 2.27 1.80
C MET A 88 -1.16 2.12 2.42
N ILE A 89 -0.17 1.97 1.56
CA ILE A 89 1.23 1.84 1.95
C ILE A 89 1.96 3.10 1.56
N VAL A 90 2.77 3.63 2.46
CA VAL A 90 3.65 4.75 2.16
C VAL A 90 5.07 4.26 2.32
N THR A 91 5.90 4.50 1.31
CA THR A 91 7.22 3.91 1.31
C THR A 91 8.21 4.75 0.49
N LYS A 92 9.48 4.62 0.82
CA LYS A 92 10.55 5.18 0.01
C LYS A 92 11.01 4.21 -1.07
N HIS A 93 10.52 3.00 -1.05
CA HIS A 93 10.86 2.03 -2.10
C HIS A 93 10.12 2.37 -3.37
N THR A 94 10.71 2.00 -4.48
CA THR A 94 10.04 2.13 -5.77
C THR A 94 9.86 0.74 -6.34
N GLY A 95 8.82 0.58 -7.13
CA GLY A 95 8.65 -0.67 -7.84
C GLY A 95 7.85 -1.74 -7.12
N PHE A 96 7.19 -1.41 -6.01
CA PHE A 96 6.27 -2.37 -5.39
C PHE A 96 5.10 -2.62 -6.34
N ASP A 97 4.83 -3.87 -6.64
CA ASP A 97 3.71 -4.26 -7.50
C ASP A 97 2.65 -5.05 -6.77
N ASN A 98 2.99 -5.59 -5.62
CA ASN A 98 2.11 -6.52 -4.93
C ASN A 98 2.21 -6.21 -3.45
N ILE A 99 1.08 -6.40 -2.73
CA ILE A 99 1.08 -6.13 -1.30
C ILE A 99 2.17 -6.93 -0.58
N ASN A 100 2.51 -8.11 -1.09
CA ASN A 100 3.53 -8.92 -0.46
C ASN A 100 4.92 -8.29 -0.50
N ASP A 101 5.11 -7.30 -1.35
CA ASP A 101 6.40 -6.63 -1.45
C ASP A 101 6.75 -5.83 -0.21
N ILE A 102 5.79 -5.59 0.67
CA ILE A 102 6.06 -4.85 1.90
C ILE A 102 6.85 -5.68 2.91
N ALA A 103 6.86 -6.98 2.75
CA ALA A 103 7.49 -7.89 3.72
C ALA A 103 8.91 -8.26 3.28
N LEU A 104 9.72 -8.59 4.26
CA LEU A 104 11.06 -9.10 4.02
C LEU A 104 11.04 -10.44 3.32
#